data_134ec3cb3785ee534cec0250aa865422
#
_entry.id   134ec3cb3785ee534cec0250aa865422
#
_cell.length_a   1.000
_cell.length_b   1.000
_cell.length_c   1.000
_cell.angle_alpha   90.00
_cell.angle_beta   90.00
_cell.angle_gamma   90.00
#
_symmetry.space_group_name_H-M   'P 1'
#
loop_
_entity.id
_entity.type
_entity.pdbx_description
1 polymer ?
#
loop_
_entity_poly.entity_id
_entity_poly.type
_entity_poly.pdbx_seq_one_letter_code
_entity_poly.pdbx_strand_id
1 'polypeptide(L)'
;MTSEEHLQNKRAVLGAMNAIAESGPATLESKLSAIYHPDAQWRGAHPWNEMNGVQAIRTAVWAPLQHSFPDMERRDQIVIGGEYEGRSYVGMVGHLAGTFRRSWNGIPATGQVVYWRYGEFHQMAGGKIIQSTVLWDVLDFIRPTGFWPLAPSLGQEGMWAGPLSGDGIILDEQDPRLSAASLKLSL
;
A
#
# COMPACT_ATOMS: atom_id res chain seq x y z
N MET A 1 1.42 -19.48 -13.63
CA MET A 1 2.18 -18.27 -13.97
C MET A 1 3.68 -18.50 -13.83
N THR A 2 4.53 -17.80 -14.60
CA THR A 2 5.98 -18.00 -14.54
C THR A 2 6.62 -17.13 -13.46
N SER A 3 7.82 -17.49 -13.01
CA SER A 3 8.63 -16.67 -12.08
C SER A 3 8.88 -15.27 -12.67
N GLU A 4 9.05 -15.17 -13.98
CA GLU A 4 9.25 -13.91 -14.68
C GLU A 4 8.01 -13.00 -14.61
N GLU A 5 6.80 -13.54 -14.79
CA GLU A 5 5.56 -12.76 -14.65
C GLU A 5 5.38 -12.20 -13.24
N HIS A 6 5.71 -12.98 -12.20
CA HIS A 6 5.67 -12.50 -10.82
C HIS A 6 6.66 -11.36 -10.60
N LEU A 7 7.85 -11.45 -11.16
CA LEU A 7 8.87 -10.42 -11.07
C LEU A 7 8.45 -9.14 -11.81
N GLN A 8 7.88 -9.28 -13.01
CA GLN A 8 7.33 -8.14 -13.77
C GLN A 8 6.21 -7.45 -13.01
N ASN A 9 5.28 -8.21 -12.43
CA ASN A 9 4.19 -7.67 -11.61
C ASN A 9 4.70 -6.93 -10.37
N LYS A 10 5.69 -7.48 -9.65
CA LYS A 10 6.33 -6.79 -8.52
C LYS A 10 6.92 -5.45 -8.93
N ARG A 11 7.71 -5.42 -10.01
CA ARG A 11 8.31 -4.19 -10.52
C ARG A 11 7.26 -3.16 -10.95
N ALA A 12 6.23 -3.62 -11.66
CA ALA A 12 5.15 -2.74 -12.14
C ALA A 12 4.38 -2.11 -10.97
N VAL A 13 3.96 -2.91 -9.99
CA VAL A 13 3.19 -2.42 -8.84
C VAL A 13 4.04 -1.52 -7.96
N LEU A 14 5.27 -1.93 -7.62
CA LEU A 14 6.18 -1.11 -6.81
C LEU A 14 6.43 0.25 -7.45
N GLY A 15 6.80 0.28 -8.73
CA GLY A 15 7.06 1.53 -9.45
C GLY A 15 5.82 2.41 -9.56
N ALA A 16 4.65 1.82 -9.81
CA ALA A 16 3.40 2.55 -9.93
C ALA A 16 2.93 3.12 -8.59
N MET A 17 3.00 2.36 -7.49
CA MET A 17 2.59 2.84 -6.17
C MET A 17 3.46 4.01 -5.69
N ASN A 18 4.77 3.95 -5.92
CA ASN A 18 5.67 5.07 -5.65
C ASN A 18 5.33 6.29 -6.52
N ALA A 19 5.13 6.09 -7.82
CA ALA A 19 4.76 7.16 -8.75
C ALA A 19 3.39 7.80 -8.42
N ILE A 20 2.44 7.05 -7.86
CA ILE A 20 1.16 7.55 -7.38
C ILE A 20 1.38 8.39 -6.11
N ALA A 21 2.14 7.90 -5.14
CA ALA A 21 2.42 8.62 -3.90
C ALA A 21 3.11 9.97 -4.15
N GLU A 22 4.07 9.99 -5.05
CA GLU A 22 4.84 11.18 -5.41
C GLU A 22 4.13 12.11 -6.43
N SER A 23 2.97 11.68 -6.95
CA SER A 23 2.26 12.48 -7.95
C SER A 23 1.58 13.70 -7.34
N GLY A 24 1.49 14.77 -8.13
CA GLY A 24 0.64 15.91 -7.79
C GLY A 24 -0.77 15.78 -8.39
N PRO A 25 -1.70 16.69 -8.02
CA PRO A 25 -3.10 16.65 -8.47
C PRO A 25 -3.26 16.58 -10.00
N ALA A 26 -2.36 17.23 -10.75
CA ALA A 26 -2.41 17.24 -12.22
C ALA A 26 -2.03 15.91 -12.86
N THR A 27 -1.27 15.07 -12.20
CA THR A 27 -0.72 13.81 -12.75
C THR A 27 -1.32 12.56 -12.11
N LEU A 28 -2.02 12.70 -10.99
CA LEU A 28 -2.59 11.57 -10.23
C LEU A 28 -3.47 10.65 -11.09
N GLU A 29 -4.36 11.23 -11.90
CA GLU A 29 -5.28 10.46 -12.75
C GLU A 29 -4.52 9.60 -13.78
N SER A 30 -3.53 10.17 -14.45
CA SER A 30 -2.72 9.43 -15.41
C SER A 30 -1.89 8.32 -14.75
N LYS A 31 -1.36 8.55 -13.52
CA LYS A 31 -0.62 7.55 -12.76
C LYS A 31 -1.51 6.40 -12.32
N LEU A 32 -2.71 6.68 -11.83
CA LEU A 32 -3.68 5.64 -11.48
C LEU A 32 -4.11 4.83 -12.68
N SER A 33 -4.48 5.48 -13.79
CA SER A 33 -4.90 4.81 -15.02
C SER A 33 -3.77 3.99 -15.69
N ALA A 34 -2.52 4.31 -15.40
CA ALA A 34 -1.37 3.53 -15.90
C ALA A 34 -1.32 2.12 -15.31
N ILE A 35 -1.76 1.92 -14.06
CA ILE A 35 -1.64 0.62 -13.38
C ILE A 35 -3.00 -0.01 -13.05
N TYR A 36 -4.03 0.76 -12.71
CA TYR A 36 -5.35 0.24 -12.39
C TYR A 36 -6.19 -0.05 -13.64
N HIS A 37 -6.95 -1.14 -13.59
CA HIS A 37 -8.04 -1.35 -14.53
C HIS A 37 -9.15 -0.29 -14.30
N PRO A 38 -9.84 0.20 -15.33
CA PRO A 38 -10.91 1.20 -15.16
C PRO A 38 -11.96 0.81 -14.10
N ASP A 39 -12.34 -0.48 -14.05
CA ASP A 39 -13.32 -1.05 -13.13
C ASP A 39 -12.68 -1.72 -11.90
N ALA A 40 -11.45 -1.35 -11.55
CA ALA A 40 -10.74 -1.97 -10.43
C ALA A 40 -11.53 -1.83 -9.12
N GLN A 41 -11.54 -2.92 -8.35
CA GLN A 41 -12.14 -2.94 -7.02
C GLN A 41 -11.11 -2.51 -5.97
N TRP A 42 -11.54 -1.68 -5.02
CA TRP A 42 -10.80 -1.35 -3.82
C TRP A 42 -11.52 -1.86 -2.59
N ARG A 43 -10.77 -2.48 -1.67
CA ARG A 43 -11.23 -2.90 -0.36
C ARG A 43 -10.30 -2.37 0.70
N GLY A 44 -10.80 -1.53 1.58
CA GLY A 44 -10.04 -0.95 2.68
C GLY A 44 -10.79 -1.05 4.00
N ALA A 45 -10.09 -0.69 5.09
CA ALA A 45 -10.76 -0.48 6.37
C ALA A 45 -11.71 0.73 6.31
N HIS A 46 -12.61 0.85 7.28
CA HIS A 46 -13.40 2.07 7.44
C HIS A 46 -12.48 3.31 7.52
N PRO A 47 -12.81 4.45 6.87
CA PRO A 47 -14.08 4.81 6.22
C PRO A 47 -14.20 4.43 4.74
N TRP A 48 -13.19 3.86 4.11
CA TRP A 48 -13.19 3.62 2.66
C TRP A 48 -14.04 2.41 2.25
N ASN A 49 -14.03 1.34 3.09
CA ASN A 49 -14.77 0.10 2.84
C ASN A 49 -14.52 -0.46 1.41
N GLU A 50 -15.59 -0.68 0.63
CA GLU A 50 -15.50 -1.15 -0.75
C GLU A 50 -15.91 -0.05 -1.73
N MET A 51 -15.16 0.06 -2.83
CA MET A 51 -15.49 0.94 -3.94
C MET A 51 -15.04 0.31 -5.27
N ASN A 52 -15.66 0.73 -6.35
CA ASN A 52 -15.38 0.24 -7.69
C ASN A 52 -15.05 1.40 -8.63
N GLY A 53 -14.09 1.14 -9.51
CA GLY A 53 -13.63 2.07 -10.53
C GLY A 53 -12.52 3.01 -10.07
N VAL A 54 -11.58 3.23 -10.98
CA VAL A 54 -10.38 4.04 -10.71
C VAL A 54 -10.71 5.49 -10.32
N GLN A 55 -11.82 6.04 -10.79
CA GLN A 55 -12.25 7.40 -10.44
C GLN A 55 -12.75 7.48 -8.98
N ALA A 56 -13.45 6.45 -8.49
CA ALA A 56 -13.84 6.38 -7.09
C ALA A 56 -12.60 6.27 -6.18
N ILE A 57 -11.65 5.40 -6.54
CA ILE A 57 -10.38 5.24 -5.83
C ILE A 57 -9.60 6.58 -5.80
N ARG A 58 -9.53 7.28 -6.93
CA ARG A 58 -8.90 8.60 -7.01
C ARG A 58 -9.54 9.59 -6.05
N THR A 59 -10.88 9.71 -6.12
CA THR A 59 -11.62 10.76 -5.41
C THR A 59 -11.71 10.50 -3.92
N ALA A 60 -11.92 9.24 -3.51
CA ALA A 60 -12.14 8.90 -2.11
C ALA A 60 -10.84 8.60 -1.35
N VAL A 61 -9.78 8.17 -2.04
CA VAL A 61 -8.54 7.70 -1.40
C VAL A 61 -7.38 8.65 -1.70
N TRP A 62 -6.88 8.66 -2.93
CA TRP A 62 -5.59 9.27 -3.23
C TRP A 62 -5.62 10.80 -3.27
N ALA A 63 -6.65 11.42 -3.84
CA ALA A 63 -6.71 12.88 -3.92
C ALA A 63 -6.85 13.53 -2.53
N PRO A 64 -7.70 13.05 -1.60
CA PRO A 64 -7.73 13.55 -0.23
C PRO A 64 -6.42 13.33 0.52
N LEU A 65 -5.78 12.16 0.31
CA LEU A 65 -4.52 11.84 0.96
C LEU A 65 -3.41 12.81 0.52
N GLN A 66 -3.21 13.00 -0.77
CA GLN A 66 -2.22 13.95 -1.30
C GLN A 66 -2.54 15.40 -0.91
N HIS A 67 -3.83 15.76 -0.82
CA HIS A 67 -4.21 17.09 -0.35
C HIS A 67 -3.75 17.32 1.10
N SER A 68 -3.87 16.31 1.94
CA SER A 68 -3.52 16.38 3.37
C SER A 68 -2.02 16.24 3.62
N PHE A 69 -1.33 15.47 2.78
CA PHE A 69 0.10 15.15 2.85
C PHE A 69 0.77 15.47 1.49
N PRO A 70 1.04 16.75 1.19
CA PRO A 70 1.54 17.16 -0.14
C PRO A 70 2.98 16.71 -0.42
N ASP A 71 3.71 16.28 0.59
CA ASP A 71 5.07 15.77 0.55
C ASP A 71 5.13 14.27 0.91
N MET A 72 4.03 13.55 0.65
CA MET A 72 3.92 12.13 0.97
C MET A 72 4.93 11.29 0.18
N GLU A 73 5.59 10.39 0.88
CA GLU A 73 6.45 9.35 0.31
C GLU A 73 6.08 7.96 0.81
N ARG A 74 6.38 6.95 0.01
CA ARG A 74 6.30 5.55 0.42
C ARG A 74 7.69 5.08 0.85
N ARG A 75 7.70 4.28 1.90
CA ARG A 75 8.88 3.54 2.38
C ARG A 75 8.55 2.07 2.38
N ASP A 76 8.61 1.49 1.20
CA ASP A 76 8.35 0.07 1.00
C ASP A 76 9.44 -0.76 1.68
N GLN A 77 9.07 -1.85 2.36
CA GLN A 77 9.97 -2.70 3.13
C GLN A 77 9.98 -4.14 2.63
N ILE A 78 8.82 -4.63 2.23
CA ILE A 78 8.64 -5.99 1.72
C ILE A 78 7.77 -5.92 0.47
N VAL A 79 8.21 -6.58 -0.59
CA VAL A 79 7.43 -6.77 -1.82
C VAL A 79 7.50 -8.22 -2.24
N ILE A 80 6.37 -8.90 -2.22
CA ILE A 80 6.24 -10.29 -2.63
C ILE A 80 5.35 -10.40 -3.86
N GLY A 81 5.60 -11.37 -4.72
CA GLY A 81 4.72 -11.70 -5.85
C GLY A 81 4.45 -13.19 -5.86
N GLY A 82 3.25 -13.57 -6.20
CA GLY A 82 2.88 -14.98 -6.23
C GLY A 82 1.51 -15.24 -6.82
N GLU A 83 1.14 -16.51 -6.82
CA GLU A 83 -0.16 -16.98 -7.27
C GLU A 83 -0.91 -17.63 -6.11
N TYR A 84 -2.18 -17.32 -6.00
CA TYR A 84 -3.09 -17.97 -5.08
C TYR A 84 -4.41 -18.26 -5.80
N GLU A 85 -4.86 -19.50 -5.78
CA GLU A 85 -6.08 -19.97 -6.47
C GLU A 85 -6.16 -19.55 -7.96
N GLY A 86 -5.04 -19.67 -8.68
CA GLY A 86 -4.96 -19.32 -10.09
C GLY A 86 -4.99 -17.81 -10.38
N ARG A 87 -4.83 -16.97 -9.38
CA ARG A 87 -4.81 -15.50 -9.49
C ARG A 87 -3.46 -14.94 -9.08
N SER A 88 -2.99 -13.94 -9.81
CA SER A 88 -1.72 -13.29 -9.52
C SER A 88 -1.88 -12.18 -8.50
N TYR A 89 -0.97 -12.12 -7.54
CA TYR A 89 -0.95 -11.10 -6.51
C TYR A 89 0.44 -10.49 -6.31
N VAL A 90 0.43 -9.21 -5.96
CA VAL A 90 1.59 -8.54 -5.39
C VAL A 90 1.21 -8.06 -3.99
N GLY A 91 1.93 -8.53 -2.98
CA GLY A 91 1.80 -8.08 -1.60
C GLY A 91 2.89 -7.07 -1.26
N MET A 92 2.52 -6.00 -0.57
CA MET A 92 3.43 -4.94 -0.16
C MET A 92 3.22 -4.58 1.31
N VAL A 93 4.30 -4.34 2.01
CA VAL A 93 4.29 -3.86 3.40
C VAL A 93 5.33 -2.74 3.53
N GLY A 94 4.97 -1.71 4.26
CA GLY A 94 5.86 -0.57 4.48
C GLY A 94 5.21 0.52 5.33
N HIS A 95 5.71 1.73 5.16
CA HIS A 95 5.18 2.93 5.79
C HIS A 95 4.89 4.00 4.75
N LEU A 96 3.83 4.74 4.97
CA LEU A 96 3.63 6.05 4.37
C LEU A 96 4.18 7.09 5.33
N ALA A 97 4.81 8.13 4.81
CA ALA A 97 5.35 9.25 5.57
C ALA A 97 5.01 10.57 4.89
N GLY A 98 4.76 11.60 5.67
CA GLY A 98 4.48 12.93 5.13
C GLY A 98 4.17 13.94 6.22
N THR A 99 4.19 15.22 5.88
CA THR A 99 3.81 16.30 6.78
C THR A 99 2.29 16.48 6.74
N PHE A 100 1.63 16.31 7.87
CA PHE A 100 0.18 16.45 7.99
C PHE A 100 -0.25 17.93 7.96
N ARG A 101 -0.43 18.45 6.74
CA ARG A 101 -0.66 19.88 6.47
C ARG A 101 -2.13 20.30 6.49
N ARG A 102 -3.07 19.39 6.14
CA ARG A 102 -4.49 19.69 6.10
C ARG A 102 -5.28 18.54 6.71
N SER A 103 -6.45 18.84 7.27
CA SER A 103 -7.31 17.81 7.89
C SER A 103 -7.60 16.66 6.92
N TRP A 104 -7.64 15.44 7.46
CA TRP A 104 -7.90 14.22 6.71
C TRP A 104 -8.91 13.36 7.46
N ASN A 105 -9.99 12.98 6.80
CA ASN A 105 -11.08 12.18 7.39
C ASN A 105 -11.58 12.72 8.75
N GLY A 106 -11.71 14.04 8.88
CA GLY A 106 -12.13 14.67 10.12
C GLY A 106 -11.04 14.83 11.19
N ILE A 107 -9.84 14.31 10.97
CA ILE A 107 -8.70 14.45 11.88
C ILE A 107 -8.00 15.78 11.58
N PRO A 108 -7.85 16.70 12.55
CA PRO A 108 -7.20 17.98 12.33
C PRO A 108 -5.71 17.84 12.02
N ALA A 109 -5.21 18.71 11.16
CA ALA A 109 -3.79 18.76 10.82
C ALA A 109 -2.94 19.16 12.03
N THR A 110 -1.78 18.52 12.18
CA THR A 110 -0.80 18.83 13.24
C THR A 110 0.36 19.67 12.75
N GLY A 111 0.60 19.72 11.44
CA GLY A 111 1.82 20.29 10.86
C GLY A 111 3.08 19.47 11.11
N GLN A 112 2.96 18.32 11.77
CA GLN A 112 4.07 17.43 12.07
C GLN A 112 4.28 16.40 10.96
N VAL A 113 5.50 15.86 10.87
CA VAL A 113 5.77 14.67 10.08
C VAL A 113 5.15 13.47 10.80
N VAL A 114 4.39 12.68 10.09
CA VAL A 114 3.74 11.48 10.59
C VAL A 114 4.12 10.28 9.73
N TYR A 115 4.08 9.12 10.36
CA TYR A 115 4.32 7.82 9.74
C TYR A 115 3.16 6.92 10.08
N TRP A 116 2.72 6.09 9.12
CA TRP A 116 1.78 5.01 9.42
C TRP A 116 2.06 3.80 8.53
N ARG A 117 1.83 2.64 9.11
CA ARG A 117 2.07 1.36 8.45
C ARG A 117 1.00 1.07 7.42
N TYR A 118 1.38 0.35 6.39
CA TYR A 118 0.43 -0.23 5.46
C TYR A 118 0.78 -1.69 5.16
N GLY A 119 -0.28 -2.48 4.85
CA GLY A 119 -0.23 -3.75 4.17
C GLY A 119 -1.19 -3.71 3.00
N GLU A 120 -0.72 -4.07 1.82
CA GLU A 120 -1.50 -3.98 0.58
C GLU A 120 -1.35 -5.27 -0.21
N PHE A 121 -2.45 -5.77 -0.77
CA PHE A 121 -2.46 -6.86 -1.73
C PHE A 121 -3.15 -6.40 -2.99
N HIS A 122 -2.46 -6.53 -4.10
CA HIS A 122 -2.94 -6.13 -5.43
C HIS A 122 -3.09 -7.37 -6.31
N GLN A 123 -4.32 -7.69 -6.69
CA GLN A 123 -4.60 -8.73 -7.68
C GLN A 123 -4.33 -8.18 -9.08
N MET A 124 -3.55 -8.92 -9.86
CA MET A 124 -3.12 -8.52 -11.20
C MET A 124 -3.82 -9.35 -12.27
N ALA A 125 -4.22 -8.70 -13.35
CA ALA A 125 -4.64 -9.35 -14.59
C ALA A 125 -4.28 -8.46 -15.79
N GLY A 126 -3.69 -9.05 -16.84
CA GLY A 126 -3.30 -8.30 -18.04
C GLY A 126 -2.39 -7.10 -17.79
N GLY A 127 -1.49 -7.19 -16.81
CA GLY A 127 -0.59 -6.09 -16.42
C GLY A 127 -1.27 -4.94 -15.66
N LYS A 128 -2.52 -5.11 -15.23
CA LYS A 128 -3.28 -4.12 -14.47
C LYS A 128 -3.69 -4.65 -13.12
N ILE A 129 -3.82 -3.76 -12.15
CA ILE A 129 -4.47 -4.05 -10.87
C ILE A 129 -5.97 -4.07 -11.10
N ILE A 130 -6.59 -5.22 -10.86
CA ILE A 130 -8.05 -5.39 -10.93
C ILE A 130 -8.71 -5.35 -9.56
N GLN A 131 -7.94 -5.61 -8.49
CA GLN A 131 -8.40 -5.46 -7.12
C GLN A 131 -7.25 -5.07 -6.21
N SER A 132 -7.50 -4.15 -5.29
CA SER A 132 -6.61 -3.83 -4.18
C SER A 132 -7.32 -4.13 -2.86
N THR A 133 -6.64 -4.85 -1.97
CA THR A 133 -7.05 -4.99 -0.56
C THR A 133 -6.01 -4.28 0.29
N VAL A 134 -6.44 -3.27 1.06
CA VAL A 134 -5.56 -2.32 1.71
C VAL A 134 -5.88 -2.23 3.19
N LEU A 135 -4.86 -2.37 4.01
CA LEU A 135 -4.92 -2.12 5.44
C LEU A 135 -3.89 -1.04 5.78
N TRP A 136 -4.39 0.17 6.06
CA TRP A 136 -3.60 1.25 6.60
C TRP A 136 -3.82 1.36 8.10
N ASP A 137 -2.74 1.44 8.88
CA ASP A 137 -2.81 1.60 10.32
C ASP A 137 -3.15 3.05 10.69
N VAL A 138 -4.43 3.39 10.53
CA VAL A 138 -4.94 4.73 10.83
C VAL A 138 -4.80 5.05 12.32
N LEU A 139 -4.83 4.05 13.20
CA LEU A 139 -4.63 4.26 14.63
C LEU A 139 -3.19 4.71 14.94
N ASP A 140 -2.19 4.13 14.27
CA ASP A 140 -0.80 4.55 14.39
C ASP A 140 -0.63 6.02 13.95
N PHE A 141 -1.30 6.42 12.86
CA PHE A 141 -1.35 7.80 12.38
C PHE A 141 -2.05 8.75 13.37
N ILE A 142 -3.17 8.34 13.98
CA ILE A 142 -3.95 9.17 14.91
C ILE A 142 -3.18 9.44 16.22
N ARG A 143 -2.35 8.49 16.67
CA ARG A 143 -1.64 8.55 17.95
C ARG A 143 -0.91 9.88 18.20
N PRO A 144 -0.06 10.39 17.31
CA PRO A 144 0.65 11.65 17.52
C PRO A 144 -0.24 12.89 17.37
N THR A 145 -1.48 12.76 16.91
CA THR A 145 -2.39 13.90 16.72
C THR A 145 -3.12 14.34 17.99
N GLY A 146 -3.04 13.55 19.06
CA GLY A 146 -3.77 13.80 20.31
C GLY A 146 -5.25 13.40 20.28
N PHE A 147 -5.72 12.78 19.20
CA PHE A 147 -7.10 12.32 19.02
C PHE A 147 -7.28 10.83 19.27
N TRP A 148 -6.51 10.25 20.18
CA TRP A 148 -6.59 8.81 20.44
C TRP A 148 -7.99 8.38 20.90
N PRO A 149 -8.71 7.55 20.12
CA PRO A 149 -10.13 7.25 20.38
C PRO A 149 -10.33 6.07 21.35
N LEU A 150 -9.27 5.39 21.75
CA LEU A 150 -9.33 4.18 22.56
C LEU A 150 -8.84 4.45 23.97
N ALA A 151 -9.20 3.55 24.91
CA ALA A 151 -8.59 3.53 26.22
C ALA A 151 -7.08 3.28 26.12
N PRO A 152 -6.27 3.73 27.09
CA PRO A 152 -4.85 3.42 27.13
C PRO A 152 -4.60 1.92 27.04
N SER A 153 -3.63 1.51 26.22
CA SER A 153 -3.24 0.11 26.09
C SER A 153 -2.61 -0.41 27.38
N LEU A 154 -2.85 -1.67 27.71
CA LEU A 154 -2.17 -2.39 28.79
C LEU A 154 -0.78 -2.90 28.36
N GLY A 155 -0.45 -2.80 27.09
CA GLY A 155 0.83 -3.21 26.49
C GLY A 155 1.50 -2.08 25.73
N GLN A 156 2.56 -2.43 25.04
CA GLN A 156 3.29 -1.50 24.17
C GLN A 156 2.70 -1.57 22.77
N GLU A 157 2.22 -0.43 22.28
CA GLU A 157 1.66 -0.27 20.94
C GLU A 157 2.69 0.38 19.99
N GLY A 158 2.53 0.16 18.68
CA GLY A 158 3.27 0.87 17.65
C GLY A 158 4.75 0.47 17.49
N MET A 159 5.19 -0.58 18.16
CA MET A 159 6.54 -1.12 17.98
C MET A 159 6.55 -2.11 16.82
N TRP A 160 6.79 -1.62 15.63
CA TRP A 160 7.18 -2.46 14.51
C TRP A 160 8.56 -2.07 14.01
N ALA A 161 9.53 -2.97 14.23
CA ALA A 161 10.81 -2.91 13.55
C ALA A 161 10.65 -3.60 12.18
N GLY A 162 10.51 -2.81 11.15
CA GLY A 162 10.62 -3.32 9.77
C GLY A 162 12.08 -3.65 9.43
N PRO A 163 12.35 -4.33 8.30
CA PRO A 163 13.70 -4.53 7.81
C PRO A 163 14.39 -3.17 7.63
N LEU A 164 15.57 -3.02 8.21
CA LEU A 164 16.35 -1.77 8.12
C LEU A 164 17.10 -1.63 6.79
N SER A 165 17.28 -2.72 6.07
CA SER A 165 18.13 -2.84 4.88
C SER A 165 17.37 -2.85 3.55
N GLY A 166 16.03 -2.94 3.56
CA GLY A 166 15.22 -3.10 2.33
C GLY A 166 15.41 -4.45 1.63
N ASP A 167 16.03 -5.43 2.27
CA ASP A 167 16.25 -6.79 1.76
C ASP A 167 14.96 -7.62 1.60
N GLY A 168 13.84 -7.13 2.07
CA GLY A 168 12.51 -7.63 1.76
C GLY A 168 12.00 -7.24 0.35
N ILE A 169 12.75 -6.43 -0.41
CA ILE A 169 12.42 -6.01 -1.78
C ILE A 169 13.36 -6.70 -2.75
N ILE A 170 13.05 -7.94 -3.09
CA ILE A 170 13.84 -8.75 -4.02
C ILE A 170 13.24 -8.63 -5.42
N LEU A 171 13.95 -7.96 -6.32
CA LEU A 171 13.55 -7.72 -7.72
C LEU A 171 14.41 -8.49 -8.73
N ASP A 172 15.17 -9.49 -8.27
CA ASP A 172 15.94 -10.39 -9.09
C ASP A 172 15.19 -11.72 -9.27
N GLU A 173 15.58 -12.46 -10.31
CA GLU A 173 15.05 -13.79 -10.56
C GLU A 173 15.43 -14.74 -9.41
N GLN A 174 14.44 -15.45 -8.89
CA GLN A 174 14.61 -16.39 -7.78
C GLN A 174 14.52 -17.83 -8.26
N ASP A 175 15.30 -18.73 -7.66
CA ASP A 175 15.23 -20.16 -7.92
C ASP A 175 13.88 -20.74 -7.47
N PRO A 176 13.02 -21.22 -8.39
CA PRO A 176 11.70 -21.74 -8.04
C PRO A 176 11.75 -22.95 -7.10
N ARG A 177 12.89 -23.66 -7.03
CA ARG A 177 13.08 -24.79 -6.10
C ARG A 177 13.11 -24.32 -4.65
N LEU A 178 13.66 -23.13 -4.38
CA LEU A 178 13.68 -22.55 -3.05
C LEU A 178 12.27 -22.15 -2.60
N SER A 179 11.47 -21.58 -3.50
CA SER A 179 10.07 -21.27 -3.23
C SER A 179 9.25 -22.51 -2.92
N ALA A 180 9.43 -23.60 -3.71
CA ALA A 180 8.75 -24.87 -3.47
C ALA A 180 9.19 -25.51 -2.14
N ALA A 181 10.48 -25.44 -1.79
CA ALA A 181 11.00 -25.96 -0.53
C ALA A 181 10.42 -25.17 0.67
N SER A 182 10.35 -23.84 0.58
CA SER A 182 9.76 -22.98 1.63
C SER A 182 8.29 -23.29 1.83
N LEU A 183 7.53 -23.45 0.76
CA LEU A 183 6.11 -23.81 0.83
C LEU A 183 5.91 -25.17 1.53
N LYS A 184 6.73 -26.17 1.17
CA LYS A 184 6.68 -27.50 1.81
C LYS A 184 6.99 -27.48 3.30
N LEU A 185 7.81 -26.52 3.76
CA LEU A 185 8.12 -26.36 5.18
C LEU A 185 7.00 -25.63 5.95
N SER A 186 6.12 -24.91 5.25
CA SER A 186 5.04 -24.12 5.84
C SER A 186 3.72 -24.87 5.94
N LEU A 187 3.58 -26.02 5.27
CA LEU A 187 2.41 -26.90 5.28
C LEU A 187 2.62 -28.09 6.21
#